data_cb243d7adcc7f8a5a66f8a16e8076e57
#
_entry.id   cb243d7adcc7f8a5a66f8a16e8076e57
#
_cell.length_a   1.000
_cell.length_b   1.000
_cell.length_c   1.000
_cell.angle_alpha   90.00
_cell.angle_beta   90.00
_cell.angle_gamma   90.00
#
_symmetry.space_group_name_H-M   'P 1'
#
loop_
_entity.id
_entity.type
_entity.pdbx_description
1 polymer ?
#
loop_
_entity_poly.entity_id
_entity_poly.type
_entity_poly.pdbx_seq_one_letter_code
_entity_poly.pdbx_strand_id
1 'polypeptide(L)'
;MCFLEGKLRKLEKSTGEPGEEGFQFQVSDDGDYNQRHYEALGDVITEYVYDLLETEVGLVRLPVPVNPDHPSTFIFASPNALTADAPLVILVHGSGVVRAGQWARSLIINDSLQSGTQIPYIKKAREMGYEVLITNSNENSKVINGKRIAIKGSSNAVAHVSYVWKNYIQGAKSNQVLIVAHSYGGHCIVELAREMFPSFKSKVVAVAMTDSVHRLSSKHAMEKYAKFLSLASRNWVSSDLPLDEPESTREGEIPRVSAGTVKHELTSWSCLQSVFAFFEAALRRTRRHDDL
;
A
#
# COMPACT_ATOMS: atom_id res chain seq x y z
N MET A 1 -17.15 -5.31 -19.48
CA MET A 1 -16.13 -4.30 -19.17
C MET A 1 -14.76 -4.83 -19.55
N CYS A 2 -13.87 -3.99 -20.00
CA CYS A 2 -12.45 -4.31 -20.24
C CYS A 2 -11.58 -3.09 -19.92
N PHE A 3 -10.28 -3.28 -19.81
CA PHE A 3 -9.34 -2.17 -19.71
C PHE A 3 -8.79 -1.82 -21.09
N LEU A 4 -8.89 -0.54 -21.47
CA LEU A 4 -8.27 0.04 -22.65
C LEU A 4 -7.37 1.20 -22.19
N GLU A 5 -6.08 1.15 -22.52
CA GLU A 5 -5.08 2.15 -22.10
C GLU A 5 -5.12 2.45 -20.58
N GLY A 6 -5.36 1.42 -19.77
CA GLY A 6 -5.45 1.50 -18.33
C GLY A 6 -6.77 2.07 -17.78
N LYS A 7 -7.75 2.37 -18.62
CA LYS A 7 -9.09 2.86 -18.23
C LYS A 7 -10.14 1.78 -18.43
N LEU A 8 -11.03 1.61 -17.43
CA LEU A 8 -12.12 0.66 -17.50
C LEU A 8 -13.19 1.17 -18.48
N ARG A 9 -13.55 0.35 -19.46
CA ARG A 9 -14.51 0.67 -20.52
C ARG A 9 -15.59 -0.39 -20.64
N LYS A 10 -16.79 0.06 -20.99
CA LYS A 10 -17.91 -0.82 -21.30
C LYS A 10 -17.74 -1.37 -22.72
N LEU A 11 -18.02 -2.66 -22.92
CA LEU A 11 -18.05 -3.23 -24.25
C LEU A 11 -19.34 -2.83 -24.96
N GLU A 12 -19.22 -2.41 -26.23
CA GLU A 12 -20.38 -2.19 -27.09
C GLU A 12 -21.08 -3.50 -27.38
N LYS A 13 -22.41 -3.53 -27.23
CA LYS A 13 -23.21 -4.75 -27.43
C LYS A 13 -23.18 -5.25 -28.87
N SER A 14 -23.01 -4.36 -29.85
CA SER A 14 -23.04 -4.66 -31.28
C SER A 14 -21.75 -5.25 -31.79
N THR A 15 -20.62 -4.78 -31.30
CA THR A 15 -19.28 -5.12 -31.82
C THR A 15 -18.49 -5.99 -30.85
N GLY A 16 -18.80 -5.93 -29.55
CA GLY A 16 -17.97 -6.53 -28.49
C GLY A 16 -16.67 -5.76 -28.20
N GLU A 17 -16.44 -4.65 -28.90
CA GLU A 17 -15.24 -3.81 -28.74
C GLU A 17 -15.40 -2.82 -27.58
N PRO A 18 -14.28 -2.30 -27.04
CA PRO A 18 -14.30 -1.27 -26.01
C PRO A 18 -14.94 0.02 -26.51
N GLY A 19 -16.01 0.48 -25.82
CA GLY A 19 -16.61 1.78 -26.09
C GLY A 19 -15.97 2.91 -25.29
N GLU A 20 -16.56 4.10 -25.33
CA GLU A 20 -16.09 5.26 -24.58
C GLU A 20 -16.65 5.32 -23.15
N GLU A 21 -17.76 4.62 -22.89
CA GLU A 21 -18.44 4.64 -21.60
C GLU A 21 -17.65 3.90 -20.51
N GLY A 22 -17.52 4.52 -19.34
CA GLY A 22 -17.02 3.90 -18.12
C GLY A 22 -18.07 3.06 -17.40
N PHE A 23 -17.74 2.62 -16.19
CA PHE A 23 -18.68 1.94 -15.31
C PHE A 23 -19.77 2.90 -14.81
N GLN A 24 -21.00 2.44 -14.83
CA GLN A 24 -22.15 3.14 -14.25
C GLN A 24 -22.57 2.42 -12.98
N PHE A 25 -22.49 3.13 -11.83
CA PHE A 25 -22.90 2.57 -10.55
C PHE A 25 -24.41 2.34 -10.50
N GLN A 26 -25.19 3.35 -10.90
CA GLN A 26 -26.66 3.30 -10.86
C GLN A 26 -27.20 2.75 -12.18
N VAL A 27 -27.49 1.45 -12.22
CA VAL A 27 -28.04 0.74 -13.38
C VAL A 27 -29.47 0.25 -13.12
N SER A 28 -30.00 0.45 -11.90
CA SER A 28 -31.34 0.06 -11.45
C SER A 28 -31.82 1.03 -10.36
N ASP A 29 -33.12 1.09 -10.13
CA ASP A 29 -33.72 1.78 -8.98
C ASP A 29 -33.52 1.01 -7.65
N ASP A 30 -33.10 -0.25 -7.71
CA ASP A 30 -32.75 -1.07 -6.54
C ASP A 30 -31.30 -0.78 -6.11
N GLY A 31 -31.14 -0.10 -4.97
CA GLY A 31 -29.84 0.23 -4.39
C GLY A 31 -29.00 -1.00 -4.03
N ASP A 32 -29.64 -2.09 -3.56
CA ASP A 32 -28.95 -3.32 -3.21
C ASP A 32 -28.44 -4.05 -4.47
N TYR A 33 -29.18 -3.94 -5.58
CA TYR A 33 -28.72 -4.46 -6.86
C TYR A 33 -27.49 -3.69 -7.36
N ASN A 34 -27.53 -2.36 -7.31
CA ASN A 34 -26.40 -1.52 -7.72
C ASN A 34 -25.15 -1.80 -6.87
N GLN A 35 -25.33 -1.99 -5.55
CA GLN A 35 -24.23 -2.32 -4.65
C GLN A 35 -23.62 -3.70 -4.99
N ARG A 36 -24.45 -4.73 -5.19
CA ARG A 36 -23.97 -6.06 -5.60
C ARG A 36 -23.25 -6.02 -6.95
N HIS A 37 -23.76 -5.22 -7.90
CA HIS A 37 -23.12 -5.02 -9.20
C HIS A 37 -21.73 -4.40 -9.08
N TYR A 38 -21.58 -3.38 -8.23
CA TYR A 38 -20.30 -2.77 -7.94
C TYR A 38 -19.32 -3.74 -7.23
N GLU A 39 -19.80 -4.51 -6.28
CA GLU A 39 -19.01 -5.50 -5.55
C GLU A 39 -18.51 -6.62 -6.47
N ALA A 40 -19.38 -7.16 -7.33
CA ALA A 40 -19.01 -8.18 -8.30
C ALA A 40 -17.93 -7.69 -9.29
N LEU A 41 -18.03 -6.44 -9.77
CA LEU A 41 -16.96 -5.83 -10.56
C LEU A 41 -15.67 -5.69 -9.75
N GLY A 42 -15.79 -5.30 -8.49
CA GLY A 42 -14.65 -5.15 -7.58
C GLY A 42 -13.87 -6.45 -7.36
N ASP A 43 -14.56 -7.59 -7.31
CA ASP A 43 -13.91 -8.90 -7.18
C ASP A 43 -13.15 -9.26 -8.46
N VAL A 44 -13.77 -9.06 -9.63
CA VAL A 44 -13.09 -9.27 -10.94
C VAL A 44 -11.86 -8.36 -11.09
N ILE A 45 -11.97 -7.08 -10.70
CA ILE A 45 -10.83 -6.14 -10.71
C ILE A 45 -9.71 -6.62 -9.78
N THR A 46 -10.06 -7.19 -8.63
CA THR A 46 -9.06 -7.68 -7.69
C THR A 46 -8.24 -8.82 -8.29
N GLU A 47 -8.88 -9.80 -8.90
CA GLU A 47 -8.18 -10.90 -9.59
C GLU A 47 -7.36 -10.37 -10.77
N TYR A 48 -7.92 -9.45 -11.57
CA TYR A 48 -7.18 -8.82 -12.68
C TYR A 48 -5.92 -8.08 -12.21
N VAL A 49 -6.00 -7.34 -11.10
CA VAL A 49 -4.80 -6.69 -10.52
C VAL A 49 -3.80 -7.74 -10.05
N TYR A 50 -4.23 -8.84 -9.45
CA TYR A 50 -3.34 -9.94 -9.08
C TYR A 50 -2.61 -10.54 -10.29
N ASP A 51 -3.34 -10.78 -11.39
CA ASP A 51 -2.74 -11.25 -12.65
C ASP A 51 -1.69 -10.27 -13.17
N LEU A 52 -1.95 -8.95 -13.13
CA LEU A 52 -0.98 -7.93 -13.52
C LEU A 52 0.26 -7.92 -12.61
N LEU A 53 0.08 -8.13 -11.30
CA LEU A 53 1.22 -8.21 -10.36
C LEU A 53 2.13 -9.40 -10.68
N GLU A 54 1.57 -10.52 -11.13
CA GLU A 54 2.33 -11.71 -11.49
C GLU A 54 2.92 -11.61 -12.91
N THR A 55 2.11 -11.23 -13.89
CA THR A 55 2.48 -11.30 -15.32
C THR A 55 3.21 -10.04 -15.81
N GLU A 56 2.79 -8.84 -15.40
CA GLU A 56 3.37 -7.58 -15.90
C GLU A 56 4.58 -7.12 -15.08
N VAL A 57 4.53 -7.28 -13.74
CA VAL A 57 5.61 -6.80 -12.86
C VAL A 57 6.39 -7.93 -12.18
N GLY A 58 6.05 -9.18 -12.44
CA GLY A 58 6.85 -10.37 -12.08
C GLY A 58 6.95 -10.63 -10.59
N LEU A 59 5.91 -10.33 -9.81
CA LEU A 59 5.85 -10.64 -8.39
C LEU A 59 5.40 -12.08 -8.16
N VAL A 60 5.77 -12.64 -7.02
CA VAL A 60 5.36 -13.96 -6.57
C VAL A 60 4.54 -13.88 -5.29
N ARG A 61 3.62 -14.82 -5.08
CA ARG A 61 2.83 -14.91 -3.85
C ARG A 61 3.63 -15.61 -2.76
N LEU A 62 3.61 -15.03 -1.56
CA LEU A 62 4.14 -15.65 -0.34
C LEU A 62 2.98 -15.87 0.64
N PRO A 63 2.83 -17.06 1.25
CA PRO A 63 1.65 -17.40 2.04
C PRO A 63 1.61 -16.72 3.40
N VAL A 64 0.41 -16.41 3.90
CA VAL A 64 0.17 -15.96 5.27
C VAL A 64 -0.95 -16.84 5.85
N PRO A 65 -0.66 -17.69 6.86
CA PRO A 65 0.63 -17.88 7.53
C PRO A 65 1.70 -18.55 6.64
N VAL A 66 2.97 -18.46 7.04
CA VAL A 66 4.13 -19.04 6.29
C VAL A 66 3.94 -20.52 5.96
N ASN A 67 3.39 -21.28 6.91
CA ASN A 67 2.92 -22.65 6.67
C ASN A 67 1.41 -22.56 6.48
N PRO A 68 0.90 -22.68 5.25
CA PRO A 68 -0.50 -22.41 4.95
C PRO A 68 -1.39 -23.48 5.57
N ASP A 69 -2.04 -23.10 6.67
CA ASP A 69 -3.21 -23.80 7.20
C ASP A 69 -4.45 -23.13 6.61
N HIS A 70 -5.56 -23.86 6.48
CA HIS A 70 -6.82 -23.22 6.13
C HIS A 70 -7.49 -22.62 7.37
N PRO A 71 -7.92 -21.34 7.26
CA PRO A 71 -7.86 -20.39 6.14
C PRO A 71 -6.51 -19.64 6.06
N SER A 72 -6.12 -19.26 4.86
CA SER A 72 -4.88 -18.52 4.58
C SER A 72 -5.12 -17.38 3.59
N THR A 73 -4.20 -16.44 3.56
CA THR A 73 -4.05 -15.39 2.56
C THR A 73 -2.62 -15.38 2.02
N PHE A 74 -2.23 -14.35 1.32
CA PHE A 74 -0.89 -14.18 0.75
C PHE A 74 -0.51 -12.70 0.69
N ILE A 75 0.77 -12.46 0.50
CA ILE A 75 1.36 -11.18 0.12
C ILE A 75 2.06 -11.36 -1.23
N PHE A 76 2.40 -10.26 -1.91
CA PHE A 76 3.26 -10.31 -3.09
C PHE A 76 4.65 -9.79 -2.78
N ALA A 77 5.65 -10.37 -3.42
CA ALA A 77 7.02 -9.92 -3.32
C ALA A 77 7.76 -10.13 -4.66
N SER A 78 8.77 -9.30 -4.93
CA SER A 78 9.70 -9.61 -6.01
C SER A 78 10.50 -10.88 -5.67
N PRO A 79 10.92 -11.69 -6.64
CA PRO A 79 11.54 -13.01 -6.38
C PRO A 79 12.73 -12.98 -5.42
N ASN A 80 13.49 -11.88 -5.42
CA ASN A 80 14.68 -11.72 -4.58
C ASN A 80 14.46 -10.82 -3.36
N ALA A 81 13.23 -10.43 -3.04
CA ALA A 81 12.91 -9.45 -1.97
C ALA A 81 13.52 -9.81 -0.60
N LEU A 82 13.65 -11.10 -0.30
CA LEU A 82 14.16 -11.56 1.00
C LEU A 82 15.66 -11.87 0.99
N THR A 83 16.26 -12.05 -0.19
CA THR A 83 17.64 -12.55 -0.35
C THR A 83 18.60 -11.54 -0.96
N ALA A 84 18.10 -10.51 -1.63
CA ALA A 84 18.92 -9.44 -2.19
C ALA A 84 19.39 -8.45 -1.12
N ASP A 85 20.60 -7.91 -1.32
CA ASP A 85 21.15 -6.81 -0.52
C ASP A 85 20.87 -5.45 -1.21
N ALA A 86 19.64 -5.30 -1.70
CA ALA A 86 19.15 -4.09 -2.34
C ALA A 86 18.11 -3.42 -1.42
N PRO A 87 17.84 -2.11 -1.56
CA PRO A 87 16.74 -1.49 -0.84
C PRO A 87 15.42 -2.23 -1.08
N LEU A 88 14.64 -2.44 -0.01
CA LEU A 88 13.34 -3.12 -0.06
C LEU A 88 12.22 -2.11 0.17
N VAL A 89 11.37 -1.91 -0.83
CA VAL A 89 10.16 -1.08 -0.73
C VAL A 89 8.98 -1.93 -0.28
N ILE A 90 8.35 -1.53 0.81
CA ILE A 90 7.14 -2.18 1.34
C ILE A 90 5.94 -1.28 1.07
N LEU A 91 4.90 -1.81 0.42
CA LEU A 91 3.67 -1.09 0.13
C LEU A 91 2.53 -1.59 1.03
N VAL A 92 1.92 -0.66 1.78
CA VAL A 92 0.84 -0.94 2.73
C VAL A 92 -0.37 -0.07 2.37
N HIS A 93 -1.42 -0.71 1.88
CA HIS A 93 -2.66 -0.02 1.50
C HIS A 93 -3.52 0.39 2.72
N GLY A 94 -4.53 1.23 2.47
CA GLY A 94 -5.50 1.65 3.47
C GLY A 94 -6.53 0.57 3.83
N SER A 95 -7.46 0.93 4.72
CA SER A 95 -8.60 0.08 5.08
C SER A 95 -9.65 0.01 3.98
N GLY A 96 -10.60 -0.94 4.12
CA GLY A 96 -11.75 -1.07 3.23
C GLY A 96 -11.69 -2.28 2.31
N VAL A 97 -12.26 -2.12 1.11
CA VAL A 97 -12.42 -3.23 0.14
C VAL A 97 -11.17 -3.51 -0.70
N VAL A 98 -10.16 -2.66 -0.62
CA VAL A 98 -8.89 -2.80 -1.36
C VAL A 98 -8.11 -4.03 -0.90
N ARG A 99 -7.37 -4.62 -1.83
CA ARG A 99 -6.49 -5.78 -1.65
C ARG A 99 -5.07 -5.44 -2.10
N ALA A 100 -4.15 -6.38 -1.97
CA ALA A 100 -2.78 -6.22 -2.46
C ALA A 100 -2.75 -5.68 -3.89
N GLY A 101 -1.86 -4.73 -4.16
CA GLY A 101 -1.72 -4.09 -5.47
C GLY A 101 -2.65 -2.89 -5.72
N GLN A 102 -3.58 -2.59 -4.80
CA GLN A 102 -4.55 -1.50 -4.95
C GLN A 102 -4.29 -0.38 -3.93
N TRP A 103 -4.41 0.88 -4.37
CA TRP A 103 -4.55 2.03 -3.48
C TRP A 103 -6.02 2.35 -3.26
N ALA A 104 -6.81 2.45 -4.33
CA ALA A 104 -8.22 2.77 -4.27
C ALA A 104 -9.00 2.09 -5.41
N ARG A 105 -9.99 1.24 -5.06
CA ARG A 105 -10.88 0.58 -6.03
C ARG A 105 -11.65 1.60 -6.88
N SER A 106 -12.11 2.70 -6.27
CA SER A 106 -12.83 3.76 -6.96
C SER A 106 -12.02 4.41 -8.07
N LEU A 107 -10.72 4.58 -7.89
CA LEU A 107 -9.83 5.11 -8.92
C LEU A 107 -9.61 4.10 -10.06
N ILE A 108 -9.44 2.81 -9.75
CA ILE A 108 -9.32 1.77 -10.77
C ILE A 108 -10.55 1.75 -11.67
N ILE A 109 -11.74 1.93 -11.08
CA ILE A 109 -13.01 1.88 -11.80
C ILE A 109 -13.27 3.18 -12.59
N ASN A 110 -13.03 4.35 -11.97
CA ASN A 110 -13.52 5.63 -12.50
C ASN A 110 -12.42 6.53 -13.08
N ASP A 111 -11.15 6.17 -12.88
CA ASP A 111 -10.03 6.94 -13.41
C ASP A 111 -9.09 6.04 -14.22
N SER A 112 -8.16 5.34 -13.57
CA SER A 112 -7.22 4.47 -14.28
C SER A 112 -6.56 3.42 -13.37
N LEU A 113 -5.98 2.37 -13.98
CA LEU A 113 -5.09 1.43 -13.30
C LEU A 113 -3.85 2.15 -12.71
N GLN A 114 -3.36 3.19 -13.38
CA GLN A 114 -2.18 3.93 -12.94
C GLN A 114 -2.42 4.64 -11.61
N SER A 115 -3.54 5.34 -11.48
CA SER A 115 -3.85 6.10 -10.26
C SER A 115 -4.36 5.22 -9.13
N GLY A 116 -5.07 4.13 -9.45
CA GLY A 116 -5.74 3.29 -8.46
C GLY A 116 -4.93 2.09 -7.97
N THR A 117 -3.83 1.71 -8.67
CA THR A 117 -3.01 0.54 -8.30
C THR A 117 -1.65 0.92 -7.74
N GLN A 118 -0.98 -0.06 -7.13
CA GLN A 118 0.40 0.05 -6.66
C GLN A 118 1.43 -0.22 -7.79
N ILE A 119 0.99 -0.61 -8.98
CA ILE A 119 1.86 -0.96 -10.12
C ILE A 119 2.86 0.14 -10.48
N PRO A 120 2.50 1.44 -10.53
CA PRO A 120 3.48 2.49 -10.80
C PRO A 120 4.59 2.60 -9.75
N TYR A 121 4.28 2.39 -8.47
CA TYR A 121 5.27 2.33 -7.39
C TYR A 121 6.21 1.12 -7.55
N ILE A 122 5.66 -0.03 -7.93
CA ILE A 122 6.44 -1.26 -8.16
C ILE A 122 7.39 -1.06 -9.33
N LYS A 123 6.89 -0.56 -10.47
CA LYS A 123 7.71 -0.27 -11.65
C LYS A 123 8.84 0.70 -11.31
N LYS A 124 8.51 1.81 -10.64
CA LYS A 124 9.50 2.81 -10.25
C LYS A 124 10.56 2.24 -9.30
N ALA A 125 10.17 1.45 -8.30
CA ALA A 125 11.12 0.78 -7.40
C ALA A 125 12.04 -0.17 -8.19
N ARG A 126 11.48 -0.99 -9.09
CA ARG A 126 12.26 -1.94 -9.90
C ARG A 126 13.20 -1.23 -10.88
N GLU A 127 12.79 -0.12 -11.51
CA GLU A 127 13.66 0.73 -12.34
C GLU A 127 14.88 1.26 -11.56
N MET A 128 14.71 1.53 -10.26
CA MET A 128 15.79 1.98 -9.38
C MET A 128 16.64 0.83 -8.80
N GLY A 129 16.36 -0.42 -9.19
CA GLY A 129 17.07 -1.59 -8.69
C GLY A 129 16.64 -2.01 -7.27
N TYR A 130 15.47 -1.57 -6.79
CA TYR A 130 14.93 -1.93 -5.48
C TYR A 130 14.08 -3.20 -5.57
N GLU A 131 14.04 -3.97 -4.49
CA GLU A 131 13.10 -5.05 -4.31
C GLU A 131 11.78 -4.52 -3.74
N VAL A 132 10.69 -5.28 -3.91
CA VAL A 132 9.34 -4.85 -3.51
C VAL A 132 8.63 -5.96 -2.73
N LEU A 133 7.86 -5.57 -1.70
CA LEU A 133 6.93 -6.42 -0.98
C LEU A 133 5.60 -5.66 -0.79
N ILE A 134 4.47 -6.34 -1.04
CA ILE A 134 3.14 -5.77 -0.95
C ILE A 134 2.31 -6.54 0.07
N THR A 135 1.76 -5.87 1.07
CA THR A 135 0.88 -6.47 2.06
C THR A 135 -0.54 -6.66 1.52
N ASN A 136 -1.29 -7.62 2.09
CA ASN A 136 -2.72 -7.85 1.83
C ASN A 136 -3.52 -7.71 3.13
N SER A 137 -3.39 -6.56 3.77
CA SER A 137 -3.79 -6.34 5.17
C SER A 137 -5.30 -6.35 5.43
N ASN A 138 -6.13 -6.31 4.39
CA ASN A 138 -7.60 -6.36 4.52
C ASN A 138 -8.20 -7.76 4.30
N GLU A 139 -7.39 -8.76 3.96
CA GLU A 139 -7.87 -10.14 3.86
C GLU A 139 -7.65 -10.87 5.19
N ASN A 140 -8.65 -10.79 6.08
CA ASN A 140 -8.52 -11.18 7.48
C ASN A 140 -9.30 -12.44 7.85
N SER A 141 -10.19 -12.91 7.00
CA SER A 141 -11.02 -14.10 7.23
C SER A 141 -11.48 -14.74 5.93
N LYS A 142 -11.81 -16.02 5.99
CA LYS A 142 -12.50 -16.74 4.91
C LYS A 142 -13.83 -17.31 5.43
N VAL A 143 -14.78 -17.46 4.52
CA VAL A 143 -16.03 -18.18 4.83
C VAL A 143 -15.84 -19.63 4.44
N ILE A 144 -15.88 -20.53 5.43
CA ILE A 144 -15.77 -21.99 5.23
C ILE A 144 -16.99 -22.63 5.85
N ASN A 145 -17.76 -23.38 5.05
CA ASN A 145 -19.01 -24.02 5.48
C ASN A 145 -19.97 -23.02 6.15
N GLY A 146 -20.13 -21.82 5.58
CA GLY A 146 -20.99 -20.75 6.08
C GLY A 146 -20.51 -20.03 7.34
N LYS A 147 -19.35 -20.39 7.89
CA LYS A 147 -18.76 -19.74 9.06
C LYS A 147 -17.58 -18.87 8.67
N ARG A 148 -17.53 -17.64 9.20
CA ARG A 148 -16.37 -16.75 9.05
C ARG A 148 -15.28 -17.19 10.02
N ILE A 149 -14.13 -17.58 9.50
CA ILE A 149 -12.96 -18.03 10.25
C ILE A 149 -11.81 -17.05 10.00
N ALA A 150 -11.22 -16.54 11.08
CA ALA A 150 -10.09 -15.60 10.99
C ALA A 150 -8.85 -16.31 10.45
N ILE A 151 -8.06 -15.59 9.63
CA ILE A 151 -6.79 -16.07 9.11
C ILE A 151 -5.70 -15.86 10.16
N LYS A 152 -4.98 -16.93 10.49
CA LYS A 152 -3.85 -16.88 11.43
C LYS A 152 -2.76 -15.91 10.91
N GLY A 153 -2.36 -14.96 11.78
CA GLY A 153 -1.41 -13.91 11.40
C GLY A 153 -2.01 -12.77 10.58
N SER A 154 -3.32 -12.82 10.24
CA SER A 154 -4.01 -11.78 9.50
C SER A 154 -5.41 -11.51 10.05
N SER A 155 -5.61 -11.59 11.36
CA SER A 155 -6.93 -11.38 11.99
C SER A 155 -7.47 -9.95 11.86
N ASN A 156 -6.60 -8.98 11.63
CA ASN A 156 -6.87 -7.58 11.27
C ASN A 156 -5.63 -7.00 10.57
N ALA A 157 -5.72 -5.76 10.09
CA ALA A 157 -4.65 -5.13 9.31
C ALA A 157 -3.34 -4.95 10.10
N VAL A 158 -3.41 -4.56 11.37
CA VAL A 158 -2.22 -4.42 12.24
C VAL A 158 -1.56 -5.78 12.46
N ALA A 159 -2.35 -6.81 12.80
CA ALA A 159 -1.84 -8.17 12.98
C ALA A 159 -1.18 -8.71 11.69
N HIS A 160 -1.77 -8.42 10.52
CA HIS A 160 -1.19 -8.80 9.24
C HIS A 160 0.19 -8.16 9.00
N VAL A 161 0.29 -6.84 9.18
CA VAL A 161 1.56 -6.12 8.96
C VAL A 161 2.63 -6.58 9.98
N SER A 162 2.27 -6.77 11.25
CA SER A 162 3.17 -7.29 12.28
C SER A 162 3.62 -8.73 11.98
N TYR A 163 2.70 -9.58 11.48
CA TYR A 163 3.04 -10.95 11.08
C TYR A 163 4.00 -10.99 9.89
N VAL A 164 3.73 -10.18 8.85
CA VAL A 164 4.60 -10.08 7.66
C VAL A 164 5.98 -9.57 8.05
N TRP A 165 6.05 -8.55 8.90
CA TRP A 165 7.34 -8.06 9.43
C TRP A 165 8.13 -9.17 10.09
N LYS A 166 7.53 -9.84 11.07
CA LYS A 166 8.20 -10.86 11.90
C LYS A 166 8.68 -12.05 11.08
N ASN A 167 7.89 -12.51 10.12
CA ASN A 167 8.14 -13.78 9.44
C ASN A 167 8.85 -13.64 8.09
N TYR A 168 8.83 -12.46 7.48
CA TYR A 168 9.44 -12.21 6.17
C TYR A 168 10.51 -11.10 6.22
N ILE A 169 10.17 -9.92 6.78
CA ILE A 169 11.02 -8.73 6.62
C ILE A 169 12.16 -8.73 7.65
N GLN A 170 11.92 -9.12 8.88
CA GLN A 170 12.92 -9.13 9.94
C GLN A 170 14.13 -9.99 9.59
N GLY A 171 13.91 -11.13 8.91
CA GLY A 171 14.95 -12.05 8.43
C GLY A 171 15.46 -11.74 7.02
N ALA A 172 14.90 -10.78 6.30
CA ALA A 172 15.37 -10.41 4.98
C ALA A 172 16.81 -9.86 5.01
N LYS A 173 17.57 -10.10 3.94
CA LYS A 173 18.98 -9.69 3.86
C LYS A 173 19.13 -8.16 3.86
N SER A 174 18.24 -7.44 3.19
CA SER A 174 18.27 -5.98 3.13
C SER A 174 18.12 -5.36 4.53
N ASN A 175 18.99 -4.39 4.83
CA ASN A 175 18.90 -3.48 5.98
C ASN A 175 18.47 -2.06 5.56
N GLN A 176 18.00 -1.90 4.32
CA GLN A 176 17.55 -0.62 3.75
C GLN A 176 16.06 -0.75 3.37
N VAL A 177 15.20 -0.76 4.38
CA VAL A 177 13.75 -0.87 4.19
C VAL A 177 13.14 0.52 4.03
N LEU A 178 12.36 0.69 2.96
CA LEU A 178 11.61 1.89 2.61
C LEU A 178 10.12 1.52 2.63
N ILE A 179 9.29 2.33 3.27
CA ILE A 179 7.87 2.00 3.45
C ILE A 179 7.00 3.07 2.81
N VAL A 180 6.03 2.67 1.99
CA VAL A 180 4.91 3.54 1.58
C VAL A 180 3.64 3.04 2.25
N ALA A 181 2.96 3.90 2.99
CA ALA A 181 1.78 3.54 3.76
C ALA A 181 0.64 4.54 3.54
N HIS A 182 -0.45 4.08 2.90
CA HIS A 182 -1.62 4.89 2.61
C HIS A 182 -2.67 4.79 3.70
N SER A 183 -3.25 5.94 4.10
CA SER A 183 -4.43 6.01 4.99
C SER A 183 -4.23 5.19 6.28
N TYR A 184 -5.05 4.17 6.54
CA TYR A 184 -4.95 3.26 7.69
C TYR A 184 -3.65 2.43 7.70
N GLY A 185 -3.02 2.24 6.54
CA GLY A 185 -1.70 1.61 6.45
C GLY A 185 -0.65 2.34 7.28
N GLY A 186 -0.71 3.67 7.36
CA GLY A 186 0.18 4.45 8.22
C GLY A 186 -0.04 4.19 9.72
N HIS A 187 -1.29 3.98 10.16
CA HIS A 187 -1.57 3.52 11.53
C HIS A 187 -0.94 2.14 11.79
N CYS A 188 -1.05 1.20 10.84
CA CYS A 188 -0.41 -0.11 10.98
C CYS A 188 1.12 -0.01 11.13
N ILE A 189 1.77 0.93 10.43
CA ILE A 189 3.22 1.15 10.54
C ILE A 189 3.61 1.79 11.87
N VAL A 190 2.80 2.71 12.40
CA VAL A 190 3.03 3.29 13.75
C VAL A 190 2.94 2.20 14.83
N GLU A 191 1.93 1.34 14.76
CA GLU A 191 1.77 0.22 15.70
C GLU A 191 2.93 -0.79 15.57
N LEU A 192 3.34 -1.13 14.34
CA LEU A 192 4.51 -1.97 14.09
C LEU A 192 5.78 -1.38 14.71
N ALA A 193 6.03 -0.07 14.49
CA ALA A 193 7.18 0.61 15.05
C ALA A 193 7.14 0.62 16.58
N ARG A 194 5.97 0.78 17.18
CA ARG A 194 5.77 0.73 18.65
C ARG A 194 6.07 -0.66 19.21
N GLU A 195 5.54 -1.71 18.55
CA GLU A 195 5.64 -3.10 19.05
C GLU A 195 7.00 -3.74 18.81
N MET A 196 7.65 -3.42 17.68
CA MET A 196 8.88 -4.08 17.24
C MET A 196 10.03 -3.09 17.01
N PHE A 197 10.12 -2.03 17.83
CA PHE A 197 11.02 -0.91 17.64
C PHE A 197 12.49 -1.30 17.37
N PRO A 198 13.13 -2.22 18.11
CA PRO A 198 14.52 -2.56 17.86
C PRO A 198 14.77 -3.06 16.43
N SER A 199 13.96 -4.02 15.95
CA SER A 199 14.11 -4.54 14.60
C SER A 199 13.62 -3.56 13.53
N PHE A 200 12.59 -2.77 13.83
CA PHE A 200 12.11 -1.71 12.93
C PHE A 200 13.21 -0.66 12.69
N LYS A 201 13.79 -0.12 13.77
CA LYS A 201 14.85 0.88 13.69
C LYS A 201 16.11 0.38 12.98
N SER A 202 16.47 -0.90 13.13
CA SER A 202 17.68 -1.45 12.53
C SER A 202 17.57 -1.64 11.00
N LYS A 203 16.35 -1.65 10.45
CA LYS A 203 16.12 -1.91 9.02
C LYS A 203 15.50 -0.73 8.28
N VAL A 204 14.61 0.04 8.93
CA VAL A 204 13.85 1.10 8.24
C VAL A 204 14.68 2.37 8.09
N VAL A 205 14.85 2.79 6.84
CA VAL A 205 15.55 4.01 6.45
C VAL A 205 14.60 5.18 6.32
N ALA A 206 13.41 4.96 5.72
CA ALA A 206 12.42 6.01 5.51
C ALA A 206 10.99 5.45 5.42
N VAL A 207 10.02 6.27 5.86
CA VAL A 207 8.58 5.97 5.75
C VAL A 207 7.88 7.13 5.05
N ALA A 208 7.36 6.89 3.87
CA ALA A 208 6.46 7.79 3.15
C ALA A 208 5.02 7.42 3.50
N MET A 209 4.30 8.33 4.09
CA MET A 209 2.88 8.18 4.36
C MET A 209 2.08 9.02 3.36
N THR A 210 0.97 8.48 2.87
CA THR A 210 0.08 9.19 1.95
C THR A 210 -1.30 9.29 2.59
N ASP A 211 -1.61 10.49 3.04
CA ASP A 211 -2.81 10.87 3.78
C ASP A 211 -3.16 9.90 4.92
N SER A 212 -2.15 9.60 5.70
CA SER A 212 -2.22 8.65 6.81
C SER A 212 -3.10 9.15 7.95
N VAL A 213 -3.91 8.25 8.50
CA VAL A 213 -4.80 8.53 9.65
C VAL A 213 -4.18 8.14 11.01
N HIS A 214 -2.85 7.95 11.05
CA HIS A 214 -2.13 7.65 12.28
C HIS A 214 -2.26 8.76 13.34
N ARG A 215 -2.01 8.40 14.59
CA ARG A 215 -1.89 9.36 15.70
C ARG A 215 -0.65 9.02 16.51
N LEU A 216 0.25 9.99 16.63
CA LEU A 216 1.26 10.00 17.68
C LEU A 216 0.70 10.85 18.81
N SER A 217 0.25 10.25 19.92
CA SER A 217 -0.29 11.03 21.03
C SER A 217 0.84 11.78 21.74
N SER A 218 0.52 12.93 22.37
CA SER A 218 1.48 13.72 23.15
C SER A 218 2.16 12.92 24.28
N LYS A 219 1.48 11.87 24.80
CA LYS A 219 2.05 10.92 25.76
C LYS A 219 3.16 10.06 25.12
N HIS A 220 3.06 9.76 23.83
CA HIS A 220 4.03 8.94 23.10
C HIS A 220 5.14 9.76 22.42
N ALA A 221 4.98 11.09 22.30
CA ALA A 221 5.99 11.97 21.67
C ALA A 221 7.39 11.85 22.28
N MET A 222 7.47 11.44 23.56
CA MET A 222 8.72 11.16 24.27
C MET A 222 9.29 9.75 24.01
N GLU A 223 8.50 8.84 23.43
CA GLU A 223 8.92 7.46 23.20
C GLU A 223 9.87 7.36 22.00
N LYS A 224 10.81 6.42 22.08
CA LYS A 224 11.90 6.26 21.10
C LYS A 224 11.37 6.02 19.67
N TYR A 225 10.29 5.23 19.51
CA TYR A 225 9.71 4.96 18.20
C TYR A 225 9.06 6.20 17.56
N ALA A 226 8.39 7.04 18.37
CA ALA A 226 7.77 8.27 17.89
C ALA A 226 8.82 9.29 17.44
N LYS A 227 9.90 9.46 18.21
CA LYS A 227 11.05 10.29 17.82
C LYS A 227 11.70 9.78 16.53
N PHE A 228 11.84 8.47 16.37
CA PHE A 228 12.38 7.89 15.15
C PHE A 228 11.45 8.18 13.95
N LEU A 229 10.14 7.93 14.09
CA LEU A 229 9.18 8.18 13.02
C LEU A 229 9.10 9.66 12.63
N SER A 230 9.15 10.59 13.59
CA SER A 230 9.14 12.03 13.28
C SER A 230 10.36 12.48 12.45
N LEU A 231 11.47 11.78 12.55
CA LEU A 231 12.71 12.07 11.79
C LEU A 231 12.83 11.30 10.47
N ALA A 232 12.37 10.05 10.46
CA ALA A 232 12.50 9.13 9.33
C ALA A 232 11.27 9.13 8.39
N SER A 233 10.21 9.88 8.73
CA SER A 233 8.96 9.82 7.98
C SER A 233 8.55 11.18 7.43
N ARG A 234 7.66 11.14 6.42
CA ARG A 234 6.92 12.28 5.88
C ARG A 234 5.52 11.83 5.49
N ASN A 235 4.50 12.66 5.77
CA ASN A 235 3.12 12.40 5.41
C ASN A 235 2.65 13.41 4.34
N TRP A 236 2.46 12.94 3.12
CA TRP A 236 1.82 13.70 2.04
C TRP A 236 0.32 13.65 2.25
N VAL A 237 -0.26 14.77 2.67
CA VAL A 237 -1.69 14.85 3.01
C VAL A 237 -2.50 15.47 1.89
N SER A 238 -3.80 15.14 1.84
CA SER A 238 -4.74 15.82 0.97
C SER A 238 -4.80 17.31 1.31
N SER A 239 -4.57 18.17 0.32
CA SER A 239 -4.43 19.62 0.47
C SER A 239 -4.67 20.33 -0.87
N ASP A 240 -5.07 21.58 -0.83
CA ASP A 240 -5.18 22.49 -1.97
C ASP A 240 -3.86 23.24 -2.28
N LEU A 241 -2.85 23.09 -1.42
CA LEU A 241 -1.52 23.64 -1.66
C LEU A 241 -0.79 22.88 -2.79
N PRO A 242 0.20 23.50 -3.45
CA PRO A 242 1.09 22.80 -4.37
C PRO A 242 1.76 21.58 -3.74
N LEU A 243 2.13 20.58 -4.55
CA LEU A 243 2.85 19.39 -4.12
C LEU A 243 4.13 19.76 -3.36
N ASP A 244 4.37 19.05 -2.24
CA ASP A 244 5.52 19.21 -1.32
C ASP A 244 5.53 20.49 -0.47
N GLU A 245 4.57 21.42 -0.64
CA GLU A 245 4.44 22.57 0.25
C GLU A 245 4.18 22.12 1.69
N PRO A 246 4.88 22.71 2.68
CA PRO A 246 4.70 22.36 4.08
C PRO A 246 3.28 22.58 4.58
N GLU A 247 2.74 21.60 5.28
CA GLU A 247 1.48 21.66 6.02
C GLU A 247 1.70 21.81 7.52
N SER A 248 0.74 22.40 8.22
CA SER A 248 0.81 22.54 9.66
C SER A 248 1.00 21.18 10.35
N THR A 249 2.09 21.08 11.11
CA THR A 249 2.47 19.87 11.85
C THR A 249 2.63 20.21 13.32
N ARG A 250 2.01 19.44 14.20
CA ARG A 250 2.19 19.61 15.66
C ARG A 250 3.59 19.12 16.05
N GLU A 251 4.14 19.72 17.10
CA GLU A 251 5.42 19.28 17.65
C GLU A 251 5.41 17.80 18.03
N GLY A 252 6.41 17.05 17.62
CA GLY A 252 6.54 15.60 17.87
C GLY A 252 5.73 14.70 16.94
N GLU A 253 4.95 15.28 16.01
CA GLU A 253 4.25 14.53 14.97
C GLU A 253 5.13 14.30 13.74
N ILE A 254 4.69 13.42 12.84
CA ILE A 254 5.35 13.20 11.54
C ILE A 254 5.15 14.44 10.67
N PRO A 255 6.22 15.01 10.08
CA PRO A 255 6.13 16.16 9.20
C PRO A 255 5.12 15.97 8.08
N ARG A 256 4.25 16.95 7.87
CA ARG A 256 3.21 16.94 6.86
C ARG A 256 3.56 17.88 5.71
N VAL A 257 3.27 17.43 4.51
CA VAL A 257 3.37 18.24 3.28
C VAL A 257 2.15 17.97 2.39
N SER A 258 1.85 18.89 1.49
CA SER A 258 0.78 18.70 0.52
C SER A 258 1.09 17.55 -0.45
N ALA A 259 0.10 16.73 -0.74
CA ALA A 259 0.15 15.76 -1.84
C ALA A 259 -0.20 16.38 -3.21
N GLY A 260 -0.47 17.69 -3.28
CA GLY A 260 -0.89 18.38 -4.52
C GLY A 260 -2.27 17.97 -5.01
N THR A 261 -3.11 17.44 -4.13
CA THR A 261 -4.50 17.05 -4.42
C THR A 261 -5.34 17.08 -3.17
N VAL A 262 -6.60 17.47 -3.30
CA VAL A 262 -7.59 17.44 -2.21
C VAL A 262 -8.27 16.07 -2.06
N LYS A 263 -8.03 15.14 -2.97
CA LYS A 263 -8.66 13.81 -2.97
C LYS A 263 -7.80 12.82 -2.21
N HIS A 264 -8.33 12.31 -1.10
CA HIS A 264 -7.68 11.30 -0.25
C HIS A 264 -7.11 10.12 -1.06
N GLU A 265 -7.93 9.53 -1.92
CA GLU A 265 -7.58 8.36 -2.72
C GLU A 265 -6.50 8.61 -3.78
N LEU A 266 -6.33 9.87 -4.24
CA LEU A 266 -5.32 10.25 -5.23
C LEU A 266 -3.95 10.58 -4.63
N THR A 267 -3.84 10.75 -3.31
CA THR A 267 -2.59 11.21 -2.67
C THR A 267 -1.39 10.35 -3.02
N SER A 268 -1.56 9.01 -3.01
CA SER A 268 -0.46 8.10 -3.38
C SER A 268 0.00 8.27 -4.83
N TRP A 269 -0.92 8.50 -5.75
CA TRP A 269 -0.58 8.72 -7.16
C TRP A 269 0.12 10.07 -7.38
N SER A 270 -0.46 11.15 -6.85
CA SER A 270 0.03 12.51 -7.09
C SER A 270 1.43 12.75 -6.54
N CYS A 271 1.80 12.14 -5.39
CA CYS A 271 3.11 12.35 -4.77
C CYS A 271 4.15 11.27 -5.09
N LEU A 272 3.90 10.35 -6.03
CA LEU A 272 4.78 9.22 -6.34
C LEU A 272 6.25 9.64 -6.55
N GLN A 273 6.49 10.65 -7.39
CA GLN A 273 7.85 11.10 -7.70
C GLN A 273 8.53 11.72 -6.47
N SER A 274 7.80 12.51 -5.69
CA SER A 274 8.29 13.12 -4.44
C SER A 274 8.63 12.07 -3.39
N VAL A 275 7.85 10.99 -3.29
CA VAL A 275 8.13 9.86 -2.40
C VAL A 275 9.47 9.20 -2.77
N PHE A 276 9.72 8.92 -4.05
CA PHE A 276 10.98 8.30 -4.45
C PHE A 276 12.17 9.25 -4.31
N ALA A 277 12.01 10.55 -4.56
CA ALA A 277 13.04 11.56 -4.28
C ALA A 277 13.38 11.61 -2.77
N PHE A 278 12.37 11.51 -1.89
CA PHE A 278 12.57 11.43 -0.45
C PHE A 278 13.34 10.15 -0.05
N PHE A 279 13.03 9.01 -0.65
CA PHE A 279 13.73 7.74 -0.41
C PHE A 279 15.21 7.81 -0.83
N GLU A 280 15.50 8.34 -2.01
CA GLU A 280 16.88 8.52 -2.45
C GLU A 280 17.68 9.43 -1.52
N ALA A 281 17.08 10.54 -1.08
CA ALA A 281 17.72 11.45 -0.13
C ALA A 281 18.01 10.76 1.22
N ALA A 282 17.10 9.89 1.69
CA ALA A 282 17.29 9.12 2.91
C ALA A 282 18.40 8.08 2.77
N LEU A 283 18.43 7.30 1.68
CA LEU A 283 19.47 6.31 1.41
C LEU A 283 20.87 6.96 1.28
N ARG A 284 20.98 8.13 0.63
CA ARG A 284 22.23 8.87 0.55
C ARG A 284 22.76 9.31 1.92
N ARG A 285 21.88 9.68 2.86
CA ARG A 285 22.26 10.04 4.24
C ARG A 285 22.81 8.83 5.01
N THR A 286 22.19 7.67 4.88
CA THR A 286 22.65 6.44 5.55
C THR A 286 24.07 6.06 5.10
N ARG A 287 24.33 6.03 3.78
CA ARG A 287 25.66 5.69 3.24
C ARG A 287 26.77 6.60 3.74
N ARG A 288 26.53 7.91 3.88
CA ARG A 288 27.53 8.86 4.40
C ARG A 288 27.86 8.65 5.88
N HIS A 289 26.96 8.05 6.65
CA HIS A 289 27.21 7.70 8.05
C HIS A 289 27.99 6.39 8.21
N ASP A 290 27.88 5.48 7.25
CA ASP A 290 28.63 4.21 7.24
C ASP A 290 30.07 4.39 6.76
N ASP A 291 30.39 5.50 6.04
CA ASP A 291 31.71 5.83 5.51
C ASP A 291 32.58 6.67 6.51
N LEU A 292 32.05 7.03 7.70
CA LEU A 292 32.72 7.80 8.75
C LEU A 292 32.97 6.94 10.00
#